data_761094087837958b528745ac3eb6850d
#
_entry.id   761094087837958b528745ac3eb6850d
#
_cell.length_a   1.000
_cell.length_b   1.000
_cell.length_c   1.000
_cell.angle_alpha   90.00
_cell.angle_beta   90.00
_cell.angle_gamma   90.00
#
_symmetry.space_group_name_H-M   'P 1'
#
loop_
_entity.id
_entity.type
_entity.pdbx_description
1 polymer ?
#
loop_
_entity_poly.entity_id
_entity_poly.type
_entity_poly.pdbx_seq_one_letter_code
_entity_poly.pdbx_strand_id
1 'polypeptide(L)' 'KLITVVPDQDTAGIELIDRALELGWAVSIPNWPADCKDVNDAVIKLGRLGALLTIMQSRETSRIKIELRKKALVKRIRT' A
#
# COMPACT_ATOMS: atom_id res chain seq x y z
N LYS A 1 -2.42 -14.93 -13.22
CA LYS A 1 -1.25 -14.27 -12.68
C LYS A 1 -1.64 -13.16 -11.71
N LEU A 2 -1.18 -13.25 -10.47
CA LEU A 2 -1.53 -12.27 -9.44
C LEU A 2 -0.58 -11.07 -9.51
N ILE A 3 -1.17 -9.89 -9.63
CA ILE A 3 -0.44 -8.63 -9.58
C ILE A 3 -0.75 -7.99 -8.24
N THR A 4 0.28 -7.56 -7.54
CA THR A 4 0.14 -6.80 -6.30
C THR A 4 0.73 -5.42 -6.52
N VAL A 5 -0.06 -4.38 -6.26
CA VAL A 5 0.43 -3.00 -6.31
C VAL A 5 0.74 -2.52 -4.89
N VAL A 6 1.79 -1.72 -4.78
CA VAL A 6 2.20 -1.11 -3.51
C VAL A 6 2.18 0.40 -3.75
N PRO A 7 1.03 1.05 -3.55
CA PRO A 7 0.89 2.46 -3.88
C PRO A 7 1.69 3.35 -2.93
N ASP A 8 2.16 4.48 -3.44
CA ASP A 8 2.68 5.53 -2.59
C ASP A 8 1.56 6.01 -1.66
N GLN A 9 1.92 6.39 -0.44
CA GLN A 9 0.92 6.76 0.55
C GLN A 9 0.57 8.25 0.44
N ASP A 10 0.06 8.63 -0.72
CA ASP A 10 -0.34 9.98 -1.08
C ASP A 10 -1.56 9.94 -2.00
N THR A 11 -1.99 11.11 -2.49
CA THR A 11 -3.17 11.22 -3.35
C THR A 11 -3.04 10.41 -4.64
N ALA A 12 -1.87 10.40 -5.26
CA ALA A 12 -1.64 9.61 -6.47
C ALA A 12 -1.74 8.11 -6.19
N GLY A 13 -1.28 7.68 -5.01
CA GLY A 13 -1.40 6.29 -4.60
C GLY A 13 -2.85 5.85 -4.43
N ILE A 14 -3.73 6.73 -3.99
CA ILE A 14 -5.16 6.44 -3.86
C ILE A 14 -5.76 6.14 -5.23
N GLU A 15 -5.40 6.89 -6.26
CA GLU A 15 -5.86 6.63 -7.62
C GLU A 15 -5.41 5.24 -8.11
N LEU A 16 -4.20 4.84 -7.76
CA LEU A 16 -3.70 3.51 -8.11
C LEU A 16 -4.48 2.41 -7.40
N ILE A 17 -4.89 2.63 -6.15
CA ILE A 17 -5.74 1.68 -5.41
C ILE A 17 -7.07 1.51 -6.13
N ASP A 18 -7.70 2.60 -6.58
CA ASP A 18 -8.96 2.54 -7.31
C ASP A 18 -8.81 1.74 -8.60
N ARG A 19 -7.71 1.95 -9.31
CA ARG A 19 -7.42 1.20 -10.53
C ARG A 19 -7.22 -0.29 -10.24
N ALA A 20 -6.52 -0.61 -9.17
CA ALA A 20 -6.31 -2.00 -8.77
C ALA A 20 -7.63 -2.69 -8.44
N LEU A 21 -8.54 -1.98 -7.77
CA LEU A 21 -9.88 -2.52 -7.49
C LEU A 21 -10.65 -2.83 -8.77
N GLU A 22 -10.58 -1.94 -9.77
CA GLU A 22 -11.23 -2.16 -11.06
C GLU A 22 -10.68 -3.39 -11.76
N LEU A 23 -9.36 -3.60 -11.69
CA LEU A 23 -8.67 -4.67 -12.40
C LEU A 23 -8.59 -5.97 -11.62
N GLY A 24 -9.05 -5.99 -10.39
CA GLY A 24 -9.00 -7.18 -9.54
C GLY A 24 -7.61 -7.53 -9.04
N TRP A 25 -6.70 -6.55 -8.98
CA TRP A 25 -5.36 -6.77 -8.48
C TRP A 25 -5.32 -6.75 -6.96
N ALA A 26 -4.31 -7.41 -6.39
CA ALA A 26 -4.05 -7.29 -4.95
C ALA A 26 -3.40 -5.94 -4.65
N VAL A 27 -3.63 -5.46 -3.43
CA VAL A 27 -3.06 -4.19 -2.96
C VAL A 27 -2.36 -4.43 -1.64
N SER A 28 -1.18 -3.86 -1.49
CA SER A 28 -0.50 -3.83 -0.20
C SER A 28 -0.31 -2.38 0.22
N ILE A 29 -0.86 -2.02 1.37
CA ILE A 29 -0.68 -0.70 1.96
C ILE A 29 0.03 -0.94 3.29
N PRO A 30 1.36 -1.10 3.25
CA PRO A 30 2.10 -1.42 4.47
C PRO A 30 2.04 -0.30 5.48
N ASN A 31 2.11 -0.68 6.74
CA ASN A 31 2.17 0.28 7.82
C ASN A 31 3.63 0.71 8.01
N TRP A 32 4.11 1.53 7.07
CA TRP A 32 5.48 2.04 7.12
C TRP A 32 5.72 2.94 8.34
N PRO A 33 6.98 3.07 8.78
CA PRO A 33 7.32 4.12 9.73
C PRO A 33 6.85 5.49 9.26
N ALA A 34 6.59 6.40 10.19
CA ALA A 34 5.94 7.68 9.91
C ALA A 34 6.65 8.53 8.85
N ASP A 35 7.96 8.36 8.68
CA ASP A 35 8.76 9.13 7.73
C ASP A 35 8.96 8.40 6.39
N CYS A 36 8.30 7.26 6.19
CA CYS A 36 8.34 6.54 4.92
C CYS A 36 7.05 6.77 4.15
N LYS A 37 7.17 7.20 2.89
CA LYS A 37 6.02 7.42 2.02
C LYS A 37 5.87 6.36 0.95
N ASP A 38 6.95 5.72 0.57
CA ASP A 38 6.97 4.77 -0.54
C ASP A 38 7.92 3.62 -0.26
N VAL A 39 7.97 2.69 -1.20
CA VAL A 39 8.84 1.51 -1.08
C VAL A 39 10.31 1.89 -1.02
N ASN A 40 10.71 2.92 -1.76
CA ASN A 40 12.11 3.35 -1.76
C ASN A 40 12.55 3.81 -0.37
N ASP A 41 11.74 4.64 0.28
CA ASP A 41 12.01 5.09 1.65
C ASP A 41 12.09 3.89 2.60
N ALA A 42 11.18 2.94 2.45
CA ALA A 42 11.14 1.75 3.28
C ALA A 42 12.38 0.87 3.08
N VAL A 43 12.86 0.73 1.85
CA VAL A 43 14.09 -0.03 1.57
C VAL A 43 15.30 0.63 2.24
N ILE A 44 15.37 1.94 2.22
CA ILE A 44 16.46 2.68 2.86
C ILE A 44 16.43 2.47 4.38
N LYS A 45 15.25 2.55 4.99
CA LYS A 45 15.10 2.42 6.45
C LYS A 45 15.17 1.00 6.96
N LEU A 46 14.49 0.08 6.28
CA LEU A 46 14.27 -1.29 6.77
C LEU A 46 15.13 -2.32 6.07
N GLY A 47 15.81 -1.93 4.99
CA GLY A 47 16.50 -2.88 4.13
C GLY A 47 15.52 -3.58 3.19
N ARG A 48 16.05 -4.21 2.15
CA ARG A 48 15.23 -4.89 1.14
C ARG A 48 14.34 -5.97 1.72
N LEU A 49 14.89 -6.81 2.58
CA LEU A 49 14.16 -7.93 3.14
C LEU A 49 13.05 -7.43 4.07
N GLY A 50 13.35 -6.45 4.92
CA GLY A 50 12.36 -5.87 5.83
C GLY A 50 11.21 -5.23 5.07
N ALA A 51 11.51 -4.46 4.03
CA ALA A 51 10.49 -3.84 3.18
C ALA A 51 9.62 -4.91 2.50
N LEU A 52 10.24 -5.94 1.93
CA LEU A 52 9.52 -7.01 1.25
C LEU A 52 8.60 -7.76 2.21
N LEU A 53 9.08 -8.11 3.39
CA LEU A 53 8.28 -8.82 4.38
C LEU A 53 7.07 -7.98 4.81
N THR A 54 7.26 -6.67 5.01
CA THR A 54 6.16 -5.77 5.37
C THR A 54 5.12 -5.71 4.26
N ILE A 55 5.56 -5.65 3.01
CA ILE A 55 4.65 -5.66 1.85
C ILE A 55 3.84 -6.96 1.82
N MET A 56 4.50 -8.09 2.00
CA MET A 56 3.83 -9.40 1.97
C MET A 56 2.83 -9.55 3.10
N GLN A 57 3.16 -9.09 4.28
CA GLN A 57 2.27 -9.16 5.44
C GLN A 57 1.04 -8.26 5.29
N SER A 58 1.16 -7.18 4.52
CA SER A 58 0.08 -6.20 4.34
C SER A 58 -0.73 -6.44 3.07
N ARG A 59 -0.41 -7.48 2.30
CA ARG A 59 -1.06 -7.77 1.03
C ARG A 59 -2.52 -8.17 1.25
N GLU A 60 -3.43 -7.53 0.53
CA GLU A 60 -4.86 -7.81 0.58
C GLU A 60 -5.38 -8.14 -0.80
N THR A 61 -6.23 -9.15 -0.87
CA THR A 61 -6.92 -9.54 -2.11
C THR A 61 -8.41 -9.30 -2.03
N SER A 62 -8.95 -9.15 -0.82
CA SER A 62 -10.37 -8.90 -0.60
C SER A 62 -10.71 -7.43 -0.92
N ARG A 63 -11.69 -7.22 -1.79
CA ARG A 63 -12.15 -5.88 -2.16
C ARG A 63 -12.55 -5.07 -0.92
N ILE A 64 -13.29 -5.68 -0.01
CA ILE A 64 -13.74 -5.00 1.21
C ILE A 64 -12.56 -4.57 2.07
N LYS A 65 -11.59 -5.44 2.26
CA LYS A 65 -10.40 -5.11 3.05
C LYS A 65 -9.56 -4.03 2.39
N ILE A 66 -9.42 -4.08 1.06
CA ILE A 66 -8.70 -3.04 0.32
C ILE A 66 -9.38 -1.69 0.51
N GLU A 67 -10.70 -1.63 0.41
CA GLU A 67 -11.44 -0.39 0.60
C GLU A 67 -11.32 0.15 2.03
N LEU A 68 -11.31 -0.72 3.03
CA LEU A 68 -11.07 -0.30 4.42
C LEU A 68 -9.67 0.30 4.59
N ARG A 69 -8.66 -0.33 4.00
CA ARG A 69 -7.30 0.19 4.05
C ARG A 69 -7.18 1.52 3.31
N LYS A 70 -7.86 1.64 2.17
CA LYS A 70 -7.92 2.89 1.42
C LYS A 70 -8.52 4.01 2.26
N LYS A 71 -9.64 3.76 2.95
CA LYS A 71 -10.26 4.76 3.82
C LYS A 71 -9.32 5.23 4.92
N ALA A 72 -8.60 4.31 5.54
CA ALA A 72 -7.63 4.64 6.56
C ALA A 72 -6.50 5.52 5.99
N LEU A 73 -6.04 5.21 4.77
CA LEU A 73 -5.00 5.99 4.10
C LEU A 73 -5.49 7.40 3.78
N VAL A 74 -6.70 7.53 3.23
CA VAL A 74 -7.30 8.84 2.92
C VAL A 74 -7.38 9.69 4.18
N LYS A 75 -7.82 9.11 5.29
CA LYS A 75 -7.92 9.81 6.56
C LYS A 75 -6.55 10.31 7.03
N ARG A 76 -5.51 9.51 6.90
CA ARG A 76 -4.14 9.90 7.28
C ARG A 76 -3.62 11.04 6.41
N ILE A 77 -3.87 11.00 5.11
CA ILE A 77 -3.41 12.03 4.18
C ILE A 77 -4.08 13.37 4.48
N ARG A 78 -5.36 13.35 4.87
CA ARG A 78 -6.13 14.57 5.13
C ARG A 78 -5.86 15.21 6.48
N THR A 79 -5.25 14.49 7.39
CA THR A 79 -4.87 15.04 8.68
C THR A 79 -3.45 15.58 8.64
#